data_68334ff8546f760e3fc31496594080f1
#
_entry.id   68334ff8546f760e3fc31496594080f1
#
_cell.length_a   1.000
_cell.length_b   1.000
_cell.length_c   1.000
_cell.angle_alpha   90.00
_cell.angle_beta   90.00
_cell.angle_gamma   90.00
#
_symmetry.space_group_name_H-M   'P 1'
#
loop_
_entity.id
_entity.type
_entity.pdbx_description
1 polymer ?
#
loop_
_entity_poly.entity_id
_entity_poly.type
_entity_poly.pdbx_seq_one_letter_code
_entity_poly.pdbx_strand_id
1 'polypeptide(L)'
;MEGSWAISFGMPSKPPRFWQDDVAATRSRLAKGKFLSVSVVATPEPGDTIDEVASDYARCARWAADSGADGVEANFSCPNVSSVDGQLYLNAADAGLVAARLREAIPDKPLLLKVGHFTDREVALAFFEAVAPYVDALVMVNGVSTCVRDEQGELMFEGRCRGIGGVAIRDLVFEQLAWFAGFIRERASSVRLVGVGGLGQAADVAQALGQGCEAVQFATAAMLNPGLGLAIRREGF
;
A
#
# COMPACT_ATOMS: atom_id res chain seq x y z
N MET A 1 -12.67 2.21 -18.97
CA MET A 1 -13.50 2.64 -17.81
C MET A 1 -12.94 3.97 -17.35
N GLU A 2 -13.74 5.01 -17.40
CA GLU A 2 -13.35 6.36 -17.00
C GLU A 2 -12.93 6.37 -15.51
N GLY A 3 -11.93 7.20 -15.15
CA GLY A 3 -11.41 7.25 -13.79
C GLY A 3 -10.48 6.10 -13.39
N SER A 4 -9.98 5.33 -14.37
CA SER A 4 -9.08 4.21 -14.12
C SER A 4 -7.87 4.25 -15.04
N TRP A 5 -6.74 3.74 -14.54
CA TRP A 5 -5.49 3.67 -15.30
C TRP A 5 -4.91 2.25 -15.29
N ALA A 6 -4.38 1.85 -16.44
CA ALA A 6 -3.43 0.75 -16.54
C ALA A 6 -2.02 1.31 -16.34
N ILE A 7 -1.30 0.80 -15.36
CA ILE A 7 -0.02 1.35 -14.91
C ILE A 7 1.11 0.41 -15.33
N SER A 8 2.12 0.96 -16.01
CA SER A 8 3.28 0.23 -16.50
C SER A 8 4.60 0.92 -16.08
N PHE A 9 4.57 1.66 -14.98
CA PHE A 9 5.61 2.63 -14.67
C PHE A 9 6.76 2.04 -13.81
N GLY A 10 6.53 0.93 -13.11
CA GLY A 10 7.47 0.39 -12.13
C GLY A 10 7.54 1.24 -10.86
N MET A 11 8.65 1.15 -10.16
CA MET A 11 8.90 1.87 -8.90
C MET A 11 10.20 2.70 -9.02
N PRO A 12 10.21 3.79 -9.81
CA PRO A 12 11.39 4.62 -9.93
C PRO A 12 11.68 5.32 -8.59
N SER A 13 12.93 5.30 -8.18
CA SER A 13 13.39 5.98 -6.99
C SER A 13 14.61 6.86 -7.29
N LYS A 14 14.83 7.85 -6.45
CA LYS A 14 16.07 8.63 -6.44
C LYS A 14 17.09 7.93 -5.52
N PRO A 15 18.40 8.26 -5.65
CA PRO A 15 19.39 7.75 -4.70
C PRO A 15 18.98 8.03 -3.25
N PRO A 16 19.31 7.15 -2.31
CA PRO A 16 18.84 7.23 -0.91
C PRO A 16 19.05 8.59 -0.27
N ARG A 17 20.24 9.20 -0.41
CA ARG A 17 20.51 10.51 0.15
C ARG A 17 19.58 11.60 -0.36
N PHE A 18 19.24 11.56 -1.66
CA PHE A 18 18.34 12.55 -2.26
C PHE A 18 16.94 12.50 -1.62
N TRP A 19 16.34 11.31 -1.53
CA TRP A 19 14.98 11.21 -0.97
C TRP A 19 14.95 11.40 0.55
N GLN A 20 16.04 11.06 1.28
CA GLN A 20 16.18 11.36 2.71
C GLN A 20 16.17 12.87 2.96
N ASP A 21 16.96 13.62 2.19
CA ASP A 21 17.00 15.09 2.26
C ASP A 21 15.63 15.70 1.92
N ASP A 22 14.91 15.14 0.95
CA ASP A 22 13.58 15.58 0.56
C ASP A 22 12.52 15.30 1.65
N VAL A 23 12.57 14.12 2.30
CA VAL A 23 11.73 13.79 3.45
C VAL A 23 11.97 14.78 4.60
N ALA A 24 13.22 15.04 4.96
CA ALA A 24 13.58 15.99 6.00
C ALA A 24 13.09 17.42 5.69
N ALA A 25 13.29 17.86 4.45
CA ALA A 25 12.80 19.16 3.98
C ALA A 25 11.26 19.23 3.99
N THR A 26 10.59 18.16 3.60
CA THR A 26 9.12 18.06 3.64
C THR A 26 8.62 18.14 5.08
N ARG A 27 9.20 17.36 6.00
CA ARG A 27 8.81 17.37 7.41
C ARG A 27 8.92 18.77 8.02
N SER A 28 10.00 19.48 7.71
CA SER A 28 10.22 20.84 8.24
C SER A 28 9.19 21.87 7.77
N ARG A 29 8.55 21.65 6.62
CA ARG A 29 7.54 22.53 6.00
C ARG A 29 6.10 22.14 6.31
N LEU A 30 5.87 20.88 6.73
CA LEU A 30 4.53 20.42 7.04
C LEU A 30 3.96 21.12 8.27
N ALA A 31 2.73 21.59 8.16
CA ALA A 31 2.00 22.20 9.26
C ALA A 31 1.83 21.21 10.42
N LYS A 32 1.76 21.74 11.64
CA LYS A 32 1.49 20.95 12.84
C LYS A 32 0.19 20.14 12.67
N GLY A 33 0.20 18.89 13.10
CA GLY A 33 -0.95 17.99 13.00
C GLY A 33 -1.10 17.29 11.65
N LYS A 34 -0.11 17.45 10.72
CA LYS A 34 -0.04 16.65 9.50
C LYS A 34 0.87 15.45 9.71
N PHE A 35 0.42 14.29 9.24
CA PHE A 35 1.15 13.04 9.30
C PHE A 35 1.90 12.81 7.99
N LEU A 36 3.21 12.58 8.07
CA LEU A 36 4.07 12.23 6.94
C LEU A 36 4.34 10.73 6.95
N SER A 37 3.66 9.98 6.09
CA SER A 37 3.98 8.59 5.82
C SER A 37 4.97 8.52 4.66
N VAL A 38 6.04 7.74 4.84
CA VAL A 38 7.03 7.49 3.77
C VAL A 38 6.91 6.05 3.34
N SER A 39 6.61 5.84 2.04
CA SER A 39 6.52 4.50 1.48
C SER A 39 7.90 4.00 1.06
N VAL A 40 8.25 2.79 1.51
CA VAL A 40 9.52 2.13 1.24
C VAL A 40 9.31 0.77 0.59
N VAL A 41 10.31 0.35 -0.19
CA VAL A 41 10.36 -0.95 -0.83
C VAL A 41 11.82 -1.40 -0.89
N ALA A 42 12.06 -2.70 -0.79
CA ALA A 42 13.38 -3.27 -1.06
C ALA A 42 13.72 -3.20 -2.56
N THR A 43 14.98 -3.30 -2.87
CA THR A 43 15.49 -3.42 -4.24
C THR A 43 16.31 -4.70 -4.33
N PRO A 44 15.66 -5.88 -4.37
CA PRO A 44 16.36 -7.15 -4.39
C PRO A 44 17.13 -7.32 -5.70
N GLU A 45 18.30 -7.98 -5.59
CA GLU A 45 19.06 -8.44 -6.74
C GLU A 45 18.73 -9.91 -7.06
N PRO A 46 18.97 -10.37 -8.29
CA PRO A 46 18.76 -11.76 -8.64
C PRO A 46 19.59 -12.71 -7.77
N GLY A 47 18.91 -13.55 -7.00
CA GLY A 47 19.54 -14.51 -6.09
C GLY A 47 19.52 -14.11 -4.62
N ASP A 48 19.03 -12.93 -4.29
CA ASP A 48 18.85 -12.52 -2.89
C ASP A 48 17.92 -13.49 -2.14
N THR A 49 18.30 -13.80 -0.93
CA THR A 49 17.50 -14.54 0.03
C THR A 49 16.44 -13.61 0.64
N ILE A 50 15.39 -14.19 1.23
CA ILE A 50 14.37 -13.42 1.93
C ILE A 50 14.95 -12.61 3.11
N ASP A 51 16.02 -13.09 3.77
CA ASP A 51 16.71 -12.36 4.82
C ASP A 51 17.45 -11.11 4.30
N GLU A 52 18.02 -11.17 3.09
CA GLU A 52 18.62 -10.02 2.43
C GLU A 52 17.57 -9.00 2.03
N VAL A 53 16.46 -9.45 1.47
CA VAL A 53 15.29 -8.61 1.16
C VAL A 53 14.75 -7.93 2.42
N ALA A 54 14.57 -8.68 3.52
CA ALA A 54 14.12 -8.14 4.80
C ALA A 54 15.10 -7.11 5.37
N SER A 55 16.39 -7.34 5.21
CA SER A 55 17.45 -6.42 5.65
C SER A 55 17.42 -5.11 4.87
N ASP A 56 17.13 -5.15 3.57
CA ASP A 56 16.99 -3.97 2.75
C ASP A 56 15.72 -3.16 3.08
N TYR A 57 14.57 -3.83 3.28
CA TYR A 57 13.37 -3.18 3.80
C TYR A 57 13.63 -2.47 5.13
N ALA A 58 14.28 -3.15 6.07
CA ALA A 58 14.62 -2.61 7.38
C ALA A 58 15.55 -1.39 7.29
N ARG A 59 16.53 -1.43 6.38
CA ARG A 59 17.43 -0.31 6.10
C ARG A 59 16.68 0.90 5.56
N CYS A 60 15.83 0.69 4.57
CA CYS A 60 14.99 1.75 3.99
C CYS A 60 14.03 2.35 5.00
N ALA A 61 13.43 1.52 5.87
CA ALA A 61 12.54 1.97 6.93
C ALA A 61 13.27 2.85 7.96
N ARG A 62 14.48 2.46 8.39
CA ARG A 62 15.31 3.30 9.28
C ARG A 62 15.63 4.64 8.64
N TRP A 63 16.07 4.65 7.38
CA TRP A 63 16.35 5.90 6.67
C TRP A 63 15.14 6.83 6.61
N ALA A 64 13.95 6.28 6.36
CA ALA A 64 12.72 7.08 6.36
C ALA A 64 12.41 7.65 7.75
N ALA A 65 12.52 6.83 8.81
CA ALA A 65 12.30 7.24 10.19
C ALA A 65 13.30 8.32 10.63
N ASP A 66 14.60 8.12 10.36
CA ASP A 66 15.69 9.05 10.70
C ASP A 66 15.58 10.38 9.94
N SER A 67 15.01 10.37 8.74
CA SER A 67 14.75 11.57 7.93
C SER A 67 13.52 12.36 8.40
N GLY A 68 12.78 11.89 9.39
CA GLY A 68 11.66 12.60 10.01
C GLY A 68 10.28 12.15 9.57
N ALA A 69 10.13 10.95 8.99
CA ALA A 69 8.82 10.36 8.77
C ALA A 69 8.08 10.17 10.12
N ASP A 70 6.79 10.46 10.13
CA ASP A 70 5.92 10.19 11.27
C ASP A 70 5.53 8.70 11.32
N GLY A 71 5.47 8.03 10.18
CA GLY A 71 5.27 6.60 10.01
C GLY A 71 5.88 6.09 8.72
N VAL A 72 6.06 4.77 8.63
CA VAL A 72 6.62 4.09 7.46
C VAL A 72 5.58 3.14 6.89
N GLU A 73 5.36 3.22 5.57
CA GLU A 73 4.53 2.29 4.81
C GLU A 73 5.43 1.37 3.97
N ALA A 74 5.56 0.11 4.35
CA ALA A 74 6.28 -0.85 3.54
C ALA A 74 5.36 -1.40 2.44
N ASN A 75 5.77 -1.27 1.18
CA ASN A 75 5.00 -1.72 0.03
C ASN A 75 5.33 -3.18 -0.29
N PHE A 76 4.45 -4.10 0.09
CA PHE A 76 4.58 -5.55 -0.15
C PHE A 76 3.96 -5.99 -1.48
N SER A 77 3.49 -5.04 -2.29
CA SER A 77 2.85 -5.34 -3.56
C SER A 77 3.19 -4.31 -4.62
N CYS A 78 3.87 -4.75 -5.65
CA CYS A 78 3.95 -4.00 -6.90
C CYS A 78 3.53 -4.90 -8.06
N PRO A 79 2.32 -4.75 -8.61
CA PRO A 79 1.81 -5.61 -9.68
C PRO A 79 2.58 -5.47 -11.00
N ASN A 80 3.48 -4.52 -11.09
CA ASN A 80 4.29 -4.26 -12.29
C ASN A 80 5.72 -4.79 -12.19
N VAL A 81 6.08 -5.49 -11.11
CA VAL A 81 7.42 -6.04 -10.87
C VAL A 81 7.32 -7.56 -10.73
N SER A 82 8.14 -8.28 -11.48
CA SER A 82 8.19 -9.75 -11.46
C SER A 82 9.25 -10.30 -10.49
N SER A 83 9.57 -9.56 -9.45
CA SER A 83 10.51 -9.93 -8.42
C SER A 83 9.81 -10.49 -7.18
N VAL A 84 10.56 -11.19 -6.33
CA VAL A 84 10.05 -11.84 -5.10
C VAL A 84 9.34 -10.84 -4.19
N ASP A 85 9.82 -9.61 -4.10
CA ASP A 85 9.22 -8.51 -3.34
C ASP A 85 7.92 -7.96 -3.97
N GLY A 86 7.74 -8.11 -5.28
CA GLY A 86 6.55 -7.58 -5.98
C GLY A 86 5.24 -8.22 -5.55
N GLN A 87 5.27 -9.41 -4.97
CA GLN A 87 4.10 -10.15 -4.47
C GLN A 87 4.35 -10.75 -3.08
N LEU A 88 5.19 -10.13 -2.28
CA LEU A 88 5.57 -10.59 -0.94
C LEU A 88 4.35 -10.89 -0.06
N TYR A 89 3.27 -10.12 -0.21
CA TYR A 89 2.03 -10.31 0.54
C TYR A 89 1.33 -11.66 0.28
N LEU A 90 1.64 -12.37 -0.80
CA LEU A 90 1.06 -13.69 -1.10
C LEU A 90 1.78 -14.84 -0.39
N ASN A 91 2.98 -14.61 0.16
CA ASN A 91 3.70 -15.58 0.98
C ASN A 91 3.66 -15.15 2.45
N ALA A 92 2.79 -15.75 3.22
CA ALA A 92 2.58 -15.37 4.63
C ALA A 92 3.85 -15.50 5.49
N ALA A 93 4.67 -16.55 5.26
CA ALA A 93 5.89 -16.78 6.03
C ALA A 93 6.94 -15.67 5.77
N ASP A 94 7.17 -15.37 4.49
CA ASP A 94 8.12 -14.34 4.08
C ASP A 94 7.62 -12.94 4.50
N ALA A 95 6.32 -12.67 4.34
CA ALA A 95 5.71 -11.43 4.79
C ALA A 95 5.87 -11.22 6.30
N GLY A 96 5.65 -12.26 7.10
CA GLY A 96 5.85 -12.24 8.56
C GLY A 96 7.29 -11.98 8.95
N LEU A 97 8.26 -12.62 8.28
CA LEU A 97 9.70 -12.42 8.51
C LEU A 97 10.08 -10.96 8.21
N VAL A 98 9.68 -10.43 7.07
CA VAL A 98 9.98 -9.03 6.69
C VAL A 98 9.29 -8.05 7.64
N ALA A 99 8.04 -8.29 8.04
CA ALA A 99 7.32 -7.45 8.99
C ALA A 99 7.99 -7.40 10.37
N ALA A 100 8.46 -8.55 10.87
CA ALA A 100 9.22 -8.64 12.11
C ALA A 100 10.51 -7.81 12.03
N ARG A 101 11.27 -7.96 10.95
CA ARG A 101 12.53 -7.24 10.73
C ARG A 101 12.31 -5.72 10.60
N LEU A 102 11.20 -5.31 9.96
CA LEU A 102 10.79 -3.92 9.89
C LEU A 102 10.48 -3.35 11.29
N ARG A 103 9.71 -4.09 12.09
CA ARG A 103 9.36 -3.67 13.47
C ARG A 103 10.60 -3.53 14.35
N GLU A 104 11.55 -4.45 14.26
CA GLU A 104 12.85 -4.34 14.95
C GLU A 104 13.62 -3.07 14.53
N ALA A 105 13.53 -2.70 13.27
CA ALA A 105 14.25 -1.54 12.75
C ALA A 105 13.66 -0.20 13.17
N ILE A 106 12.34 -0.12 13.39
CA ILE A 106 11.60 1.11 13.72
C ILE A 106 10.61 0.87 14.87
N PRO A 107 11.07 0.47 16.09
CA PRO A 107 10.19 0.04 17.17
C PRO A 107 9.18 1.11 17.61
N ASP A 108 9.55 2.37 17.54
CA ASP A 108 8.78 3.51 18.04
C ASP A 108 7.97 4.26 16.97
N LYS A 109 7.97 3.75 15.74
CA LYS A 109 7.24 4.39 14.63
C LYS A 109 6.05 3.56 14.18
N PRO A 110 4.93 4.18 13.80
CA PRO A 110 3.86 3.49 13.10
C PRO A 110 4.39 2.77 11.85
N LEU A 111 4.14 1.46 11.79
CA LEU A 111 4.46 0.61 10.66
C LEU A 111 3.17 0.18 9.95
N LEU A 112 3.05 0.58 8.70
CA LEU A 112 1.96 0.23 7.81
C LEU A 112 2.47 -0.76 6.74
N LEU A 113 1.69 -1.78 6.39
CA LEU A 113 1.98 -2.63 5.23
C LEU A 113 0.94 -2.40 4.14
N LYS A 114 1.41 -2.04 2.94
CA LYS A 114 0.55 -1.89 1.78
C LYS A 114 0.60 -3.14 0.91
N VAL A 115 -0.58 -3.70 0.64
CA VAL A 115 -0.75 -4.99 -0.02
C VAL A 115 -1.55 -4.88 -1.31
N GLY A 116 -1.43 -5.90 -2.16
CA GLY A 116 -2.24 -6.07 -3.36
C GLY A 116 -3.59 -6.72 -3.06
N HIS A 117 -4.23 -7.16 -4.13
CA HIS A 117 -5.51 -7.87 -4.05
C HIS A 117 -5.29 -9.36 -3.82
N PHE A 118 -5.92 -9.89 -2.79
CA PHE A 118 -6.01 -11.32 -2.54
C PHE A 118 -7.22 -11.90 -3.28
N THR A 119 -7.00 -12.95 -4.04
CA THR A 119 -8.08 -13.68 -4.72
C THR A 119 -8.62 -14.83 -3.86
N ASP A 120 -7.92 -15.16 -2.77
CA ASP A 120 -8.25 -16.25 -1.86
C ASP A 120 -8.27 -15.74 -0.42
N ARG A 121 -9.41 -15.95 0.26
CA ARG A 121 -9.63 -15.49 1.64
C ARG A 121 -8.75 -16.24 2.65
N GLU A 122 -8.39 -17.50 2.39
CA GLU A 122 -7.53 -18.28 3.28
C GLU A 122 -6.08 -17.78 3.22
N VAL A 123 -5.60 -17.45 2.02
CA VAL A 123 -4.29 -16.81 1.82
C VAL A 123 -4.26 -15.44 2.51
N ALA A 124 -5.33 -14.66 2.38
CA ALA A 124 -5.45 -13.36 3.05
C ALA A 124 -5.43 -13.50 4.58
N LEU A 125 -6.11 -14.51 5.13
CA LEU A 125 -6.11 -14.79 6.56
C LEU A 125 -4.74 -15.23 7.06
N ALA A 126 -4.07 -16.15 6.34
CA ALA A 126 -2.72 -16.58 6.70
C ALA A 126 -1.71 -15.41 6.70
N PHE A 127 -1.79 -14.52 5.70
CA PHE A 127 -1.02 -13.30 5.67
C PHE A 127 -1.32 -12.42 6.90
N PHE A 128 -2.60 -12.17 7.18
CA PHE A 128 -3.01 -11.35 8.32
C PHE A 128 -2.43 -11.88 9.64
N GLU A 129 -2.58 -13.19 9.91
CA GLU A 129 -2.06 -13.82 11.12
C GLU A 129 -0.54 -13.73 11.24
N ALA A 130 0.18 -13.82 10.12
CA ALA A 130 1.64 -13.73 10.12
C ALA A 130 2.16 -12.33 10.40
N VAL A 131 1.48 -11.27 9.94
CA VAL A 131 1.99 -9.89 10.05
C VAL A 131 1.38 -9.11 11.22
N ALA A 132 0.18 -9.46 11.68
CA ALA A 132 -0.56 -8.72 12.71
C ALA A 132 0.24 -8.44 14.01
N PRO A 133 1.13 -9.32 14.48
CA PRO A 133 1.94 -9.04 15.67
C PRO A 133 2.94 -7.89 15.53
N TYR A 134 3.25 -7.47 14.30
CA TYR A 134 4.36 -6.56 14.01
C TYR A 134 3.92 -5.21 13.48
N VAL A 135 2.67 -5.06 13.03
CA VAL A 135 2.21 -3.89 12.27
C VAL A 135 1.12 -3.12 13.03
N ASP A 136 1.05 -1.81 12.77
CA ASP A 136 0.00 -0.96 13.32
C ASP A 136 -1.19 -0.85 12.37
N ALA A 137 -0.94 -0.92 11.05
CA ALA A 137 -2.01 -0.85 10.07
C ALA A 137 -1.72 -1.64 8.79
N LEU A 138 -2.81 -2.05 8.12
CA LEU A 138 -2.79 -2.61 6.77
C LEU A 138 -3.45 -1.64 5.80
N VAL A 139 -2.78 -1.42 4.67
CA VAL A 139 -3.21 -0.50 3.61
C VAL A 139 -3.58 -1.33 2.37
N MET A 140 -4.78 -1.22 1.87
CA MET A 140 -5.26 -2.02 0.74
C MET A 140 -6.31 -1.32 -0.11
N VAL A 141 -6.25 -1.46 -1.42
CA VAL A 141 -5.43 -2.32 -2.29
C VAL A 141 -4.49 -1.44 -3.13
N ASN A 142 -3.24 -1.83 -3.30
CA ASN A 142 -2.28 -1.09 -4.13
C ASN A 142 -2.73 -1.01 -5.59
N GLY A 143 -3.07 -2.16 -6.17
CA GLY A 143 -3.59 -2.30 -7.53
C GLY A 143 -3.90 -3.76 -7.82
N VAL A 144 -4.63 -3.99 -8.92
CA VAL A 144 -5.00 -5.34 -9.39
C VAL A 144 -4.29 -5.61 -10.71
N SER A 145 -3.54 -6.71 -10.76
CA SER A 145 -2.87 -7.12 -12.01
C SER A 145 -3.84 -7.84 -12.93
N THR A 146 -4.02 -7.31 -14.15
CA THR A 146 -4.85 -7.94 -15.17
C THR A 146 -4.39 -7.60 -16.58
N CYS A 147 -4.82 -8.42 -17.56
CA CYS A 147 -4.58 -8.15 -18.96
C CYS A 147 -5.62 -7.16 -19.49
N VAL A 148 -5.17 -6.08 -20.09
CA VAL A 148 -6.02 -5.02 -20.64
C VAL A 148 -6.34 -5.31 -22.10
N ARG A 149 -7.60 -5.07 -22.50
CA ARG A 149 -8.07 -5.15 -23.89
C ARG A 149 -8.55 -3.79 -24.34
N ASP A 150 -8.38 -3.51 -25.61
CA ASP A 150 -8.96 -2.31 -26.25
C ASP A 150 -10.46 -2.48 -26.54
N GLU A 151 -11.07 -1.49 -27.19
CA GLU A 151 -12.49 -1.48 -27.55
C GLU A 151 -12.84 -2.57 -28.59
N GLN A 152 -11.87 -3.07 -29.33
CA GLN A 152 -12.01 -4.15 -30.31
C GLN A 152 -11.82 -5.54 -29.67
N GLY A 153 -11.44 -5.60 -28.37
CA GLY A 153 -11.18 -6.82 -27.64
C GLY A 153 -9.76 -7.37 -27.79
N GLU A 154 -8.88 -6.66 -28.49
CA GLU A 154 -7.50 -7.04 -28.68
C GLU A 154 -6.65 -6.77 -27.41
N LEU A 155 -5.68 -7.65 -27.15
CA LEU A 155 -4.79 -7.50 -26.00
C LEU A 155 -3.86 -6.30 -26.18
N MET A 156 -3.92 -5.36 -25.25
CA MET A 156 -2.96 -4.26 -25.13
C MET A 156 -1.65 -4.71 -24.45
N PHE A 157 -0.64 -3.85 -24.50
CA PHE A 157 0.66 -4.07 -23.84
C PHE A 157 1.33 -5.40 -24.23
N GLU A 158 1.20 -5.83 -25.51
CA GLU A 158 1.76 -7.09 -26.01
C GLU A 158 1.24 -8.32 -25.22
N GLY A 159 0.02 -8.26 -24.72
CA GLY A 159 -0.59 -9.31 -23.88
C GLY A 159 -0.06 -9.39 -22.44
N ARG A 160 0.81 -8.49 -22.04
CA ARG A 160 1.33 -8.47 -20.67
C ARG A 160 0.30 -7.85 -19.72
N CYS A 161 0.10 -8.48 -18.57
CA CYS A 161 -0.72 -7.91 -17.51
C CYS A 161 -0.12 -6.61 -16.95
N ARG A 162 -0.98 -5.72 -16.46
CA ARG A 162 -0.60 -4.43 -15.86
C ARG A 162 -1.36 -4.22 -14.57
N GLY A 163 -0.76 -3.46 -13.65
CA GLY A 163 -1.46 -2.98 -12.48
C GLY A 163 -2.57 -2.01 -12.86
N ILE A 164 -3.79 -2.30 -12.43
CA ILE A 164 -4.93 -1.41 -12.62
C ILE A 164 -5.20 -0.67 -11.32
N GLY A 165 -5.36 0.64 -11.42
CA GLY A 165 -5.78 1.53 -10.34
C GLY A 165 -7.00 2.36 -10.75
N GLY A 166 -7.63 3.01 -9.77
CA GLY A 166 -8.82 3.84 -9.99
C GLY A 166 -10.13 3.05 -9.87
N VAL A 167 -11.21 3.62 -10.37
CA VAL A 167 -12.59 3.14 -10.13
C VAL A 167 -12.80 1.68 -10.49
N ALA A 168 -12.06 1.16 -11.49
CA ALA A 168 -12.19 -0.24 -11.94
C ALA A 168 -11.94 -1.29 -10.85
N ILE A 169 -11.20 -0.95 -9.81
CA ILE A 169 -10.86 -1.91 -8.73
C ILE A 169 -11.66 -1.65 -7.45
N ARG A 170 -12.52 -0.64 -7.41
CA ARG A 170 -13.20 -0.19 -6.19
C ARG A 170 -13.96 -1.28 -5.46
N ASP A 171 -14.74 -2.06 -6.20
CA ASP A 171 -15.59 -3.10 -5.59
C ASP A 171 -14.75 -4.22 -4.96
N LEU A 172 -13.64 -4.60 -5.62
CA LEU A 172 -12.66 -5.55 -5.07
C LEU A 172 -11.98 -5.00 -3.79
N VAL A 173 -11.74 -3.69 -3.74
CA VAL A 173 -11.19 -3.04 -2.54
C VAL A 173 -12.17 -3.16 -1.38
N PHE A 174 -13.44 -2.84 -1.57
CA PHE A 174 -14.45 -2.93 -0.52
C PHE A 174 -14.68 -4.37 -0.06
N GLU A 175 -14.65 -5.33 -0.96
CA GLU A 175 -14.71 -6.75 -0.61
C GLU A 175 -13.53 -7.16 0.28
N GLN A 176 -12.31 -6.81 -0.10
CA GLN A 176 -11.11 -7.14 0.67
C GLN A 176 -11.09 -6.42 2.03
N LEU A 177 -11.50 -5.15 2.09
CA LEU A 177 -11.65 -4.43 3.36
C LEU A 177 -12.62 -5.14 4.31
N ALA A 178 -13.73 -5.65 3.78
CA ALA A 178 -14.70 -6.41 4.58
C ALA A 178 -14.09 -7.72 5.13
N TRP A 179 -13.27 -8.43 4.36
CA TRP A 179 -12.55 -9.62 4.85
C TRP A 179 -11.64 -9.28 6.03
N PHE A 180 -10.79 -8.26 5.86
CA PHE A 180 -9.81 -7.88 6.89
C PHE A 180 -10.47 -7.26 8.13
N ALA A 181 -11.55 -6.48 7.98
CA ALA A 181 -12.36 -6.03 9.11
C ALA A 181 -12.95 -7.22 9.90
N GLY A 182 -13.36 -8.28 9.20
CA GLY A 182 -13.76 -9.55 9.78
C GLY A 182 -12.64 -10.20 10.59
N PHE A 183 -11.45 -10.35 10.00
CA PHE A 183 -10.28 -10.96 10.66
C PHE A 183 -9.87 -10.20 11.92
N ILE A 184 -9.80 -8.86 11.85
CA ILE A 184 -9.48 -7.99 12.98
C ILE A 184 -10.45 -8.24 14.14
N ARG A 185 -11.75 -8.27 13.86
CA ARG A 185 -12.78 -8.51 14.87
C ARG A 185 -12.71 -9.93 15.43
N GLU A 186 -12.58 -10.95 14.58
CA GLU A 186 -12.53 -12.36 14.98
C GLU A 186 -11.30 -12.70 15.83
N ARG A 187 -10.17 -12.01 15.60
CA ARG A 187 -8.93 -12.20 16.33
C ARG A 187 -8.72 -11.17 17.45
N ALA A 188 -9.68 -10.28 17.69
CA ALA A 188 -9.55 -9.14 18.61
C ALA A 188 -8.22 -8.38 18.44
N SER A 189 -7.79 -8.20 17.18
CA SER A 189 -6.53 -7.56 16.83
C SER A 189 -6.62 -6.04 16.96
N SER A 190 -5.51 -5.40 17.31
CA SER A 190 -5.37 -3.94 17.34
C SER A 190 -4.94 -3.34 15.99
N VAL A 191 -4.72 -4.15 14.97
CA VAL A 191 -4.36 -3.70 13.62
C VAL A 191 -5.47 -2.83 13.04
N ARG A 192 -5.09 -1.71 12.44
CA ARG A 192 -6.01 -0.75 11.81
C ARG A 192 -6.06 -0.96 10.30
N LEU A 193 -7.13 -0.50 9.67
CA LEU A 193 -7.28 -0.53 8.22
C LEU A 193 -7.17 0.86 7.62
N VAL A 194 -6.49 0.94 6.47
CA VAL A 194 -6.45 2.12 5.62
C VAL A 194 -6.93 1.72 4.22
N GLY A 195 -8.02 2.32 3.76
CA GLY A 195 -8.58 2.03 2.46
C GLY A 195 -7.84 2.77 1.34
N VAL A 196 -7.46 2.06 0.27
CA VAL A 196 -6.88 2.67 -0.93
C VAL A 196 -7.26 1.85 -2.17
N GLY A 197 -7.42 2.54 -3.30
CA GLY A 197 -7.75 1.94 -4.59
C GLY A 197 -9.21 2.19 -4.99
N GLY A 198 -9.39 2.97 -6.06
CA GLY A 198 -10.70 3.27 -6.62
C GLY A 198 -11.57 4.25 -5.83
N LEU A 199 -11.12 4.69 -4.67
CA LEU A 199 -11.83 5.73 -3.89
C LEU A 199 -11.64 7.08 -4.57
N GLY A 200 -12.73 7.82 -4.83
CA GLY A 200 -12.68 9.05 -5.60
C GLY A 200 -13.72 10.11 -5.24
N GLN A 201 -14.53 9.87 -4.21
CA GLN A 201 -15.56 10.78 -3.75
C GLN A 201 -15.86 10.58 -2.26
N ALA A 202 -16.57 11.51 -1.63
CA ALA A 202 -16.90 11.45 -0.22
C ALA A 202 -17.73 10.22 0.18
N ALA A 203 -18.60 9.76 -0.71
CA ALA A 203 -19.38 8.52 -0.49
C ALA A 203 -18.47 7.29 -0.35
N ASP A 204 -17.39 7.21 -1.13
CA ASP A 204 -16.42 6.11 -1.02
C ASP A 204 -15.67 6.17 0.32
N VAL A 205 -15.34 7.39 0.77
CA VAL A 205 -14.72 7.61 2.09
C VAL A 205 -15.66 7.16 3.20
N ALA A 206 -16.92 7.60 3.17
CA ALA A 206 -17.94 7.21 4.14
C ALA A 206 -18.10 5.68 4.21
N GLN A 207 -18.12 5.01 3.05
CA GLN A 207 -18.22 3.57 2.97
C GLN A 207 -17.00 2.87 3.58
N ALA A 208 -15.78 3.32 3.26
CA ALA A 208 -14.55 2.75 3.82
C ALA A 208 -14.49 2.91 5.34
N LEU A 209 -14.80 4.10 5.85
CA LEU A 209 -14.87 4.35 7.30
C LEU A 209 -15.97 3.51 7.96
N GLY A 210 -17.13 3.37 7.32
CA GLY A 210 -18.23 2.51 7.79
C GLY A 210 -17.88 1.03 7.83
N GLN A 211 -16.91 0.57 7.05
CA GLN A 211 -16.35 -0.78 7.09
C GLN A 211 -15.24 -0.97 8.14
N GLY A 212 -14.87 0.09 8.87
CA GLY A 212 -13.87 0.04 9.93
C GLY A 212 -12.49 0.53 9.52
N CYS A 213 -12.34 1.19 8.38
CA CYS A 213 -11.10 1.90 8.08
C CYS A 213 -10.95 3.11 9.00
N GLU A 214 -9.72 3.38 9.45
CA GLU A 214 -9.39 4.58 10.22
C GLU A 214 -9.00 5.77 9.33
N ALA A 215 -8.54 5.47 8.11
CA ALA A 215 -8.12 6.46 7.13
C ALA A 215 -8.30 5.93 5.71
N VAL A 216 -8.15 6.83 4.74
CA VAL A 216 -8.12 6.50 3.31
C VAL A 216 -6.96 7.18 2.62
N GLN A 217 -6.49 6.57 1.53
CA GLN A 217 -5.49 7.15 0.63
C GLN A 217 -6.07 7.28 -0.79
N PHE A 218 -5.56 8.25 -1.53
CA PHE A 218 -5.93 8.47 -2.92
C PHE A 218 -4.68 8.54 -3.80
N ALA A 219 -4.73 7.91 -4.97
CA ALA A 219 -3.71 8.07 -6.01
C ALA A 219 -4.37 8.54 -7.30
N THR A 220 -4.95 7.63 -8.10
CA THR A 220 -5.54 7.94 -9.41
C THR A 220 -6.55 9.09 -9.34
N ALA A 221 -7.46 9.07 -8.38
CA ALA A 221 -8.48 10.11 -8.25
C ALA A 221 -7.88 11.49 -7.94
N ALA A 222 -6.84 11.57 -7.11
CA ALA A 222 -6.15 12.83 -6.81
C ALA A 222 -5.33 13.35 -8.00
N MET A 223 -4.79 12.46 -8.83
CA MET A 223 -4.10 12.84 -10.07
C MET A 223 -5.07 13.38 -11.12
N LEU A 224 -6.28 12.84 -11.18
CA LEU A 224 -7.35 13.32 -12.07
C LEU A 224 -8.00 14.62 -11.54
N ASN A 225 -8.13 14.76 -10.23
CA ASN A 225 -8.69 15.92 -9.55
C ASN A 225 -7.82 16.31 -8.34
N PRO A 226 -6.83 17.19 -8.51
CA PRO A 226 -5.98 17.67 -7.41
C PRO A 226 -6.74 18.35 -6.26
N GLY A 227 -7.97 18.81 -6.51
CA GLY A 227 -8.85 19.40 -5.48
C GLY A 227 -9.64 18.38 -4.65
N LEU A 228 -9.51 17.08 -4.92
CA LEU A 228 -10.30 16.02 -4.32
C LEU A 228 -10.33 16.08 -2.78
N GLY A 229 -9.18 16.20 -2.15
CA GLY A 229 -9.10 16.24 -0.68
C GLY A 229 -9.83 17.45 -0.06
N LEU A 230 -9.82 18.59 -0.75
CA LEU A 230 -10.58 19.76 -0.31
C LEU A 230 -12.09 19.56 -0.50
N ALA A 231 -12.49 18.92 -1.59
CA ALA A 231 -13.90 18.61 -1.86
C ALA A 231 -14.45 17.68 -0.76
N ILE A 232 -13.74 16.58 -0.46
CA ILE A 232 -14.13 15.62 0.59
C ILE A 232 -14.22 16.30 1.96
N ARG A 233 -13.25 17.13 2.33
CA ARG A 233 -13.29 17.88 3.61
C ARG A 233 -14.49 18.82 3.73
N ARG A 234 -14.98 19.38 2.64
CA ARG A 234 -16.19 20.24 2.64
C ARG A 234 -17.47 19.44 2.90
N GLU A 235 -17.44 18.14 2.68
CA GLU A 235 -18.56 17.22 2.97
C GLU A 235 -18.50 16.65 4.40
N GLY A 236 -17.56 17.10 5.24
CA GLY A 236 -17.54 16.81 6.68
C GLY A 236 -16.51 15.75 7.13
N PHE A 237 -15.52 15.44 6.28
CA PHE A 237 -14.42 14.51 6.59
C PHE A 237 -13.09 15.21 6.91
#